data_3456806e621986ad615d8c09eb576a39
#
_entry.id   3456806e621986ad615d8c09eb576a39
#
_cell.length_a   1.000
_cell.length_b   1.000
_cell.length_c   1.000
_cell.angle_alpha   90.00
_cell.angle_beta   90.00
_cell.angle_gamma   90.00
#
_symmetry.space_group_name_H-M   'P 1'
#
loop_
_entity.id
_entity.type
_entity.pdbx_description
1 polymer ?
#
loop_
_entity_poly.entity_id
_entity_poly.type
_entity_poly.pdbx_seq_one_letter_code
_entity_poly.pdbx_strand_id
1 'polypeptide(L)'
;MATRRTIQIHSMTGFANAAGECGGKRINLEIRAVNHRYLDVQFRMPEELRYLEGALREQIAAAVARGKLECRVQLQDAASGGQTLEVNQDLVAQLAKLNKEWRKEHNFGKLSVADVLRFPGVLAGQSEDSEALAKGVKDLLTGALKEFTAARKREGKKLGEHLLQRLTAMEEIVDALNELFPSLLQAHMDKVNARLAEAVGNIDNDRLQQEFALFIQKSDVDEEFSRLRTHISEVRRIVNEGKGSAGKRLDFLMQELNREANTLGSKAIAAECTQASVELKVLIEQMREQVQNIE
;
A
#
# COMPACT_ATOMS: atom_id res chain seq x y z
N MET A 1 1.38 -27.92 19.98
CA MET A 1 0.90 -26.51 19.97
C MET A 1 1.51 -25.83 18.77
N ALA A 2 0.76 -25.60 17.71
CA ALA A 2 1.26 -24.88 16.52
C ALA A 2 1.49 -23.42 16.90
N THR A 3 2.72 -23.00 16.91
CA THR A 3 3.11 -21.60 17.09
C THR A 3 2.39 -20.77 16.00
N ARG A 4 1.41 -19.96 16.37
CA ARG A 4 0.76 -19.02 15.44
C ARG A 4 1.86 -18.12 14.88
N ARG A 5 2.33 -18.45 13.68
CA ARG A 5 3.27 -17.60 12.95
C ARG A 5 2.56 -16.28 12.65
N THR A 6 3.13 -15.21 13.15
CA THR A 6 2.51 -13.87 13.02
C THR A 6 2.97 -13.29 11.69
N ILE A 7 2.03 -13.00 10.79
CA ILE A 7 2.28 -12.28 9.53
C ILE A 7 2.91 -10.93 9.86
N GLN A 8 4.06 -10.60 9.25
CA GLN A 8 4.85 -9.40 9.57
C GLN A 8 5.01 -8.42 8.39
N ILE A 9 4.29 -8.64 7.31
CA ILE A 9 4.28 -7.73 6.17
C ILE A 9 3.37 -6.53 6.43
N HIS A 10 3.72 -5.38 5.83
CA HIS A 10 2.93 -4.15 5.89
C HIS A 10 2.35 -3.81 4.51
N SER A 11 1.18 -3.17 4.50
CA SER A 11 0.66 -2.56 3.27
C SER A 11 1.42 -1.29 2.94
N MET A 12 1.60 -1.00 1.66
CA MET A 12 2.11 0.30 1.18
C MET A 12 1.05 1.39 1.20
N THR A 13 -0.23 1.04 1.23
CA THR A 13 -1.34 1.99 1.35
C THR A 13 -1.69 2.18 2.81
N GLY A 14 -2.21 3.35 3.13
CA GLY A 14 -2.65 3.65 4.49
C GLY A 14 -3.30 5.02 4.59
N PHE A 15 -4.10 5.18 5.62
CA PHE A 15 -4.74 6.42 5.99
C PHE A 15 -4.77 6.56 7.51
N ALA A 16 -4.52 7.76 7.99
CA ALA A 16 -4.73 8.14 9.38
C ALA A 16 -5.14 9.60 9.46
N ASN A 17 -5.92 9.94 10.47
CA ASN A 17 -6.26 11.30 10.81
C ASN A 17 -6.04 11.56 12.30
N ALA A 18 -5.72 12.80 12.63
CA ALA A 18 -5.66 13.27 14.00
C ALA A 18 -6.25 14.67 14.09
N ALA A 19 -6.96 14.96 15.15
CA ALA A 19 -7.48 16.27 15.42
C ALA A 19 -7.17 16.68 16.87
N GLY A 20 -6.92 17.96 17.08
CA GLY A 20 -6.65 18.51 18.40
C GLY A 20 -6.81 20.01 18.41
N GLU A 21 -6.78 20.59 19.60
CA GLU A 21 -6.82 22.04 19.81
C GLU A 21 -5.53 22.49 20.46
N CYS A 22 -4.88 23.49 19.88
CA CYS A 22 -3.65 24.06 20.39
C CYS A 22 -3.50 25.52 19.95
N GLY A 23 -3.02 26.38 20.83
CA GLY A 23 -2.81 27.80 20.52
C GLY A 23 -4.08 28.55 20.06
N GLY A 24 -5.27 28.17 20.57
CA GLY A 24 -6.56 28.77 20.15
C GLY A 24 -7.05 28.33 18.77
N LYS A 25 -6.36 27.41 18.11
CA LYS A 25 -6.74 26.85 16.81
C LYS A 25 -7.11 25.37 16.95
N ARG A 26 -8.07 24.92 16.18
CA ARG A 26 -8.37 23.52 15.95
C ARG A 26 -7.55 23.05 14.75
N ILE A 27 -6.77 22.02 14.97
CA ILE A 27 -5.88 21.42 13.97
C ILE A 27 -6.49 20.10 13.53
N ASN A 28 -6.67 19.94 12.21
CA ASN A 28 -6.99 18.65 11.60
C ASN A 28 -5.80 18.20 10.72
N LEU A 29 -5.26 17.03 10.99
CA LEU A 29 -4.12 16.46 10.28
C LEU A 29 -4.52 15.12 9.67
N GLU A 30 -4.31 14.98 8.37
CA GLU A 30 -4.56 13.74 7.62
C GLU A 30 -3.27 13.28 6.95
N ILE A 31 -3.02 11.98 7.02
CA ILE A 31 -1.92 11.31 6.30
C ILE A 31 -2.54 10.25 5.39
N ARG A 32 -2.21 10.31 4.12
CA ARG A 32 -2.57 9.30 3.12
C ARG A 32 -1.34 8.85 2.37
N ALA A 33 -1.18 7.54 2.20
CA ALA A 33 -0.11 6.97 1.38
C ALA A 33 -0.66 6.07 0.29
N VAL A 34 0.01 6.11 -0.87
CA VAL A 34 -0.18 5.20 -1.98
C VAL A 34 1.15 4.57 -2.38
N ASN A 35 1.09 3.43 -3.06
CA ASN A 35 2.28 2.73 -3.51
C ASN A 35 3.16 3.64 -4.39
N HIS A 36 4.45 3.74 -4.03
CA HIS A 36 5.46 4.41 -4.83
C HIS A 36 6.84 3.82 -4.54
N ARG A 37 7.73 3.88 -5.53
CA ARG A 37 9.08 3.28 -5.45
C ARG A 37 9.97 3.94 -4.39
N TYR A 38 9.87 5.25 -4.26
CA TYR A 38 10.63 6.08 -3.32
C TYR A 38 9.70 6.77 -2.34
N LEU A 39 10.25 7.28 -1.25
CA LEU A 39 9.51 8.15 -0.34
C LEU A 39 9.35 9.52 -1.00
N ASP A 40 8.12 9.89 -1.33
CA ASP A 40 7.73 11.22 -1.82
C ASP A 40 6.68 11.78 -0.86
N VAL A 41 7.03 12.86 -0.17
CA VAL A 41 6.14 13.48 0.82
C VAL A 41 5.68 14.83 0.31
N GLN A 42 4.38 14.96 0.10
CA GLN A 42 3.72 16.19 -0.30
C GLN A 42 2.93 16.77 0.88
N PHE A 43 3.18 18.04 1.19
CA PHE A 43 2.45 18.76 2.22
C PHE A 43 1.41 19.68 1.62
N ARG A 44 0.21 19.67 2.21
CA ARG A 44 -0.83 20.67 2.00
C ARG A 44 -1.14 21.31 3.34
N MET A 45 -0.61 22.50 3.57
CA MET A 45 -0.74 23.20 4.83
C MET A 45 -0.87 24.70 4.61
N PRO A 46 -1.50 25.43 5.55
CA PRO A 46 -1.52 26.87 5.56
C PRO A 46 -0.11 27.48 5.57
N GLU A 47 0.04 28.68 5.02
CA GLU A 47 1.31 29.40 4.94
C GLU A 47 1.93 29.61 6.33
N GLU A 48 1.10 29.84 7.34
CA GLU A 48 1.47 30.03 8.74
C GLU A 48 2.26 28.85 9.34
N LEU A 49 2.08 27.64 8.80
CA LEU A 49 2.77 26.42 9.25
C LEU A 49 3.94 25.99 8.37
N ARG A 50 4.19 26.69 7.26
CA ARG A 50 5.17 26.26 6.25
C ARG A 50 6.60 26.11 6.78
N TYR A 51 6.94 26.91 7.79
CA TYR A 51 8.23 26.78 8.47
C TYR A 51 8.44 25.43 9.18
N LEU A 52 7.39 24.68 9.46
CA LEU A 52 7.46 23.37 10.08
C LEU A 52 7.73 22.25 9.09
N GLU A 53 7.58 22.49 7.77
CA GLU A 53 7.62 21.44 6.75
C GLU A 53 8.87 20.55 6.87
N GLY A 54 10.06 21.15 7.09
CA GLY A 54 11.31 20.40 7.24
C GLY A 54 11.25 19.39 8.40
N ALA A 55 10.83 19.85 9.59
CA ALA A 55 10.75 19.02 10.77
C ALA A 55 9.68 17.91 10.64
N LEU A 56 8.53 18.22 10.02
CA LEU A 56 7.48 17.22 9.78
C LEU A 56 7.91 16.17 8.75
N ARG A 57 8.67 16.58 7.73
CA ARG A 57 9.25 15.69 6.72
C ARG A 57 10.23 14.69 7.35
N GLU A 58 11.08 15.15 8.26
CA GLU A 58 12.01 14.29 9.01
C GLU A 58 11.26 13.25 9.86
N GLN A 59 10.19 13.67 10.56
CA GLN A 59 9.38 12.75 11.35
C GLN A 59 8.71 11.68 10.49
N ILE A 60 8.19 12.05 9.32
CA ILE A 60 7.58 11.10 8.37
C ILE A 60 8.66 10.14 7.84
N ALA A 61 9.83 10.65 7.44
CA ALA A 61 10.93 9.85 6.91
C ALA A 61 11.50 8.85 7.93
N ALA A 62 11.45 9.18 9.22
CA ALA A 62 11.82 8.25 10.28
C ALA A 62 10.81 7.09 10.48
N ALA A 63 9.54 7.30 10.11
CA ALA A 63 8.46 6.31 10.31
C ALA A 63 8.14 5.49 9.06
N VAL A 64 8.43 6.02 7.86
CA VAL A 64 8.03 5.41 6.58
C VAL A 64 9.21 5.39 5.62
N ALA A 65 9.56 4.19 5.14
CA ALA A 65 10.73 4.02 4.28
C ALA A 65 10.46 4.36 2.79
N ARG A 66 9.21 4.18 2.31
CA ARG A 66 8.82 4.42 0.91
C ARG A 66 7.32 4.66 0.78
N GLY A 67 6.89 5.17 -0.36
CA GLY A 67 5.51 5.50 -0.69
C GLY A 67 5.34 6.96 -1.06
N LYS A 68 4.28 7.28 -1.78
CA LYS A 68 3.89 8.67 -1.99
C LYS A 68 2.90 9.04 -0.89
N LEU A 69 3.34 9.92 0.03
CA LEU A 69 2.55 10.42 1.14
C LEU A 69 2.01 11.82 0.82
N GLU A 70 0.74 12.03 1.11
CA GLU A 70 0.14 13.34 1.24
C GLU A 70 -0.16 13.59 2.72
N CYS A 71 0.44 14.65 3.28
CA CYS A 71 0.15 15.13 4.62
C CYS A 71 -0.61 16.45 4.49
N ARG A 72 -1.88 16.44 4.88
CA ARG A 72 -2.74 17.62 4.88
C ARG A 72 -2.93 18.11 6.29
N VAL A 73 -2.64 19.40 6.51
CA VAL A 73 -2.88 20.09 7.78
C VAL A 73 -3.85 21.22 7.53
N GLN A 74 -4.92 21.29 8.28
CA GLN A 74 -5.92 22.35 8.23
C GLN A 74 -6.00 23.01 9.60
N LEU A 75 -6.07 24.33 9.59
CA LEU A 75 -6.32 25.15 10.78
C LEU A 75 -7.72 25.73 10.70
N GLN A 76 -8.41 25.73 11.80
CA GLN A 76 -9.68 26.41 12.00
C GLN A 76 -9.61 27.13 13.33
N ASP A 77 -10.20 28.30 13.40
CA ASP A 77 -10.33 28.98 14.71
C ASP A 77 -11.15 28.08 15.63
N ALA A 78 -10.64 27.82 16.84
CA ALA A 78 -11.43 27.12 17.84
C ALA A 78 -12.67 27.98 18.11
N ALA A 79 -13.87 27.38 18.00
CA ALA A 79 -15.12 28.08 18.24
C ALA A 79 -15.16 28.52 19.72
N SER A 80 -14.62 29.68 19.98
CA SER A 80 -14.69 30.29 21.30
C SER A 80 -16.09 30.88 21.48
N GLY A 81 -16.95 30.08 22.09
CA GLY A 81 -18.19 30.61 22.62
C GLY A 81 -17.87 31.69 23.67
N GLY A 82 -18.04 32.97 23.31
CA GLY A 82 -17.90 34.08 24.22
C GLY A 82 -16.55 34.83 24.16
N GLN A 83 -15.99 35.03 22.96
CA GLN A 83 -14.83 35.93 22.84
C GLN A 83 -15.21 37.36 23.24
N THR A 84 -14.64 37.85 24.31
CA THR A 84 -14.54 39.27 24.58
C THR A 84 -13.65 39.86 23.49
N LEU A 85 -14.17 40.81 22.70
CA LEU A 85 -13.39 41.54 21.72
C LEU A 85 -12.29 42.34 22.46
N GLU A 86 -11.07 41.93 22.37
CA GLU A 86 -9.94 42.75 22.82
C GLU A 86 -9.68 43.82 21.75
N VAL A 87 -9.99 45.03 22.11
CA VAL A 87 -9.86 46.18 21.22
C VAL A 87 -8.71 47.04 21.63
N ASN A 88 -7.81 47.35 20.68
CA ASN A 88 -6.71 48.28 20.89
C ASN A 88 -7.26 49.70 21.06
N GLN A 89 -7.48 50.10 22.32
CA GLN A 89 -8.08 51.37 22.67
C GLN A 89 -7.27 52.59 22.18
N ASP A 90 -5.93 52.47 22.16
CA ASP A 90 -5.03 53.53 21.72
C ASP A 90 -5.20 53.81 20.21
N LEU A 91 -5.32 52.75 19.42
CA LEU A 91 -5.53 52.83 17.96
C LEU A 91 -6.93 53.39 17.66
N VAL A 92 -7.94 52.95 18.42
CA VAL A 92 -9.30 53.47 18.31
C VAL A 92 -9.35 55.00 18.60
N ALA A 93 -8.63 55.44 19.65
CA ALA A 93 -8.55 56.87 19.98
C ALA A 93 -7.86 57.69 18.88
N GLN A 94 -6.81 57.15 18.26
CA GLN A 94 -6.11 57.77 17.14
C GLN A 94 -7.06 57.88 15.90
N LEU A 95 -7.76 56.82 15.56
CA LEU A 95 -8.76 56.84 14.45
C LEU A 95 -9.89 57.81 14.69
N ALA A 96 -10.41 57.90 15.90
CA ALA A 96 -11.43 58.84 16.30
C ALA A 96 -10.95 60.29 16.17
N LYS A 97 -9.70 60.58 16.57
CA LYS A 97 -9.07 61.89 16.44
C LYS A 97 -8.93 62.30 14.96
N LEU A 98 -8.37 61.42 14.15
CA LEU A 98 -8.21 61.62 12.70
C LEU A 98 -9.57 61.84 12.01
N ASN A 99 -10.57 61.07 12.34
CA ASN A 99 -11.92 61.22 11.76
C ASN A 99 -12.53 62.57 12.13
N LYS A 100 -12.31 63.04 13.35
CA LYS A 100 -12.80 64.38 13.82
C LYS A 100 -12.11 65.51 13.05
N GLU A 101 -10.82 65.44 12.79
CA GLU A 101 -10.01 66.42 12.04
C GLU A 101 -10.46 66.43 10.55
N TRP A 102 -10.47 65.29 9.89
CA TRP A 102 -10.80 65.17 8.46
C TRP A 102 -12.26 65.56 8.15
N ARG A 103 -13.17 65.32 9.09
CA ARG A 103 -14.58 65.81 8.93
C ARG A 103 -14.68 67.30 8.88
N LYS A 104 -13.77 68.03 9.57
CA LYS A 104 -13.76 69.49 9.55
C LYS A 104 -13.16 70.03 8.25
N GLU A 105 -12.15 69.37 7.74
CA GLU A 105 -11.35 69.86 6.59
C GLU A 105 -11.87 69.33 5.23
N HIS A 106 -12.38 68.10 5.18
CA HIS A 106 -12.64 67.39 3.95
C HIS A 106 -14.06 66.80 3.82
N ASN A 107 -14.99 67.15 4.69
CA ASN A 107 -16.38 66.67 4.69
C ASN A 107 -16.53 65.10 4.65
N PHE A 108 -15.62 64.38 5.29
CA PHE A 108 -15.74 62.95 5.43
C PHE A 108 -16.92 62.53 6.33
N GLY A 109 -17.49 61.34 6.05
CA GLY A 109 -18.53 60.71 6.86
C GLY A 109 -18.08 60.34 8.27
N LYS A 110 -19.02 59.98 9.15
CA LYS A 110 -18.67 59.39 10.47
C LYS A 110 -18.20 57.98 10.25
N LEU A 111 -17.08 57.60 10.92
CA LEU A 111 -16.69 56.21 11.02
C LEU A 111 -17.73 55.44 11.84
N SER A 112 -18.19 54.34 11.31
CA SER A 112 -19.04 53.41 12.06
C SER A 112 -18.19 52.51 12.96
N VAL A 113 -18.78 51.88 13.96
CA VAL A 113 -18.10 50.86 14.77
C VAL A 113 -17.56 49.72 13.91
N ALA A 114 -18.31 49.36 12.87
CA ALA A 114 -17.88 48.31 11.95
C ALA A 114 -16.62 48.70 11.15
N ASP A 115 -16.50 49.98 10.73
CA ASP A 115 -15.31 50.46 10.02
C ASP A 115 -14.09 50.47 10.94
N VAL A 116 -14.26 50.88 12.20
CA VAL A 116 -13.20 50.87 13.20
C VAL A 116 -12.74 49.44 13.49
N LEU A 117 -13.65 48.50 13.71
CA LEU A 117 -13.31 47.10 14.00
C LEU A 117 -12.64 46.37 12.81
N ARG A 118 -12.91 46.81 11.58
CA ARG A 118 -12.27 46.26 10.37
C ARG A 118 -10.86 46.80 10.13
N PHE A 119 -10.49 47.88 10.83
CA PHE A 119 -9.20 48.51 10.61
C PHE A 119 -8.09 47.59 11.18
N PRO A 120 -7.02 47.29 10.38
CA PRO A 120 -5.96 46.42 10.80
C PRO A 120 -5.31 46.87 12.12
N GLY A 121 -5.22 45.97 13.10
CA GLY A 121 -4.64 46.26 14.41
C GLY A 121 -5.61 46.83 15.47
N VAL A 122 -6.88 47.12 15.16
CA VAL A 122 -7.91 47.53 16.11
C VAL A 122 -8.40 46.33 16.92
N LEU A 123 -8.72 45.23 16.28
CA LEU A 123 -8.91 44.00 17.02
C LEU A 123 -7.52 43.45 17.32
N ALA A 124 -7.19 43.33 18.62
CA ALA A 124 -5.99 42.61 19.04
C ALA A 124 -6.15 41.18 18.55
N GLY A 125 -5.43 40.83 17.51
CA GLY A 125 -5.26 39.43 17.16
C GLY A 125 -4.70 38.72 18.40
N GLN A 126 -5.33 37.63 18.83
CA GLN A 126 -4.69 36.80 19.86
C GLN A 126 -3.25 36.56 19.39
N SER A 127 -2.27 36.89 20.20
CA SER A 127 -0.89 36.51 19.89
C SER A 127 -0.89 35.00 19.73
N GLU A 128 -0.88 34.56 18.49
CA GLU A 128 -0.77 33.12 18.21
C GLU A 128 0.48 32.64 18.92
N ASP A 129 0.31 31.77 19.90
CA ASP A 129 1.45 31.08 20.48
C ASP A 129 1.99 30.09 19.42
N SER A 130 2.84 30.64 18.55
CA SER A 130 3.40 29.88 17.41
C SER A 130 4.22 28.68 17.90
N GLU A 131 4.80 28.75 19.09
CA GLU A 131 5.54 27.62 19.66
C GLU A 131 4.59 26.52 20.15
N ALA A 132 3.50 26.89 20.82
CA ALA A 132 2.47 25.94 21.24
C ALA A 132 1.83 25.29 20.01
N LEU A 133 1.50 26.09 18.98
CA LEU A 133 0.93 25.57 17.72
C LEU A 133 1.90 24.61 17.02
N ALA A 134 3.18 24.96 16.92
CA ALA A 134 4.22 24.11 16.36
C ALA A 134 4.36 22.77 17.09
N LYS A 135 4.35 22.83 18.43
CA LYS A 135 4.39 21.63 19.27
C LYS A 135 3.14 20.77 19.05
N GLY A 136 1.95 21.39 19.06
CA GLY A 136 0.68 20.71 18.84
C GLY A 136 0.62 19.96 17.50
N VAL A 137 1.09 20.59 16.41
CA VAL A 137 1.15 19.95 15.07
C VAL A 137 2.11 18.75 15.07
N LYS A 138 3.29 18.86 15.70
CA LYS A 138 4.27 17.76 15.79
C LYS A 138 3.75 16.59 16.63
N ASP A 139 3.07 16.87 17.73
CA ASP A 139 2.49 15.85 18.61
C ASP A 139 1.33 15.11 17.90
N LEU A 140 0.47 15.85 17.20
CA LEU A 140 -0.59 15.27 16.37
C LEU A 140 -0.03 14.41 15.25
N LEU A 141 1.03 14.86 14.55
CA LEU A 141 1.69 14.06 13.53
C LEU A 141 2.26 12.76 14.12
N THR A 142 2.88 12.82 15.29
CA THR A 142 3.39 11.64 15.99
C THR A 142 2.27 10.63 16.27
N GLY A 143 1.13 11.11 16.76
CA GLY A 143 -0.07 10.29 16.99
C GLY A 143 -0.61 9.67 15.69
N ALA A 144 -0.77 10.50 14.66
CA ALA A 144 -1.24 10.06 13.35
C ALA A 144 -0.30 9.01 12.70
N LEU A 145 1.02 9.17 12.81
CA LEU A 145 2.00 8.21 12.30
C LEU A 145 1.93 6.85 13.02
N LYS A 146 1.66 6.84 14.33
CA LYS A 146 1.42 5.58 15.07
C LYS A 146 0.18 4.87 14.57
N GLU A 147 -0.93 5.58 14.40
CA GLU A 147 -2.16 5.01 13.84
C GLU A 147 -2.00 4.55 12.40
N PHE A 148 -1.32 5.34 11.58
CA PHE A 148 -0.99 5.04 10.20
C PHE A 148 -0.20 3.72 10.09
N THR A 149 0.85 3.57 10.90
CA THR A 149 1.66 2.33 10.93
C THR A 149 0.84 1.13 11.42
N ALA A 150 -0.02 1.32 12.42
CA ALA A 150 -0.91 0.28 12.91
C ALA A 150 -1.95 -0.13 11.84
N ALA A 151 -2.50 0.83 11.08
CA ALA A 151 -3.42 0.56 9.97
C ALA A 151 -2.73 -0.25 8.86
N ARG A 152 -1.53 0.15 8.43
CA ARG A 152 -0.71 -0.58 7.44
C ARG A 152 -0.39 -2.01 7.88
N LYS A 153 -0.12 -2.21 9.17
CA LYS A 153 0.12 -3.53 9.74
C LYS A 153 -1.13 -4.40 9.71
N ARG A 154 -2.30 -3.84 10.07
CA ARG A 154 -3.57 -4.57 10.00
C ARG A 154 -3.93 -4.97 8.57
N GLU A 155 -3.75 -4.06 7.61
CA GLU A 155 -3.98 -4.32 6.18
C GLU A 155 -2.98 -5.34 5.63
N GLY A 156 -1.69 -5.19 5.94
CA GLY A 156 -0.66 -6.15 5.56
C GLY A 156 -0.95 -7.56 6.06
N LYS A 157 -1.48 -7.69 7.29
CA LYS A 157 -1.92 -8.99 7.81
C LYS A 157 -3.01 -9.63 6.92
N LYS A 158 -4.02 -8.85 6.50
CA LYS A 158 -5.08 -9.34 5.61
C LYS A 158 -4.53 -9.76 4.24
N LEU A 159 -3.63 -8.94 3.67
CA LEU A 159 -2.94 -9.29 2.42
C LEU A 159 -2.17 -10.60 2.55
N GLY A 160 -1.45 -10.79 3.64
CA GLY A 160 -0.73 -12.04 3.93
C GLY A 160 -1.65 -13.24 4.08
N GLU A 161 -2.80 -13.09 4.76
CA GLU A 161 -3.81 -14.15 4.87
C GLU A 161 -4.34 -14.56 3.49
N HIS A 162 -4.61 -13.59 2.61
CA HIS A 162 -5.01 -13.85 1.23
C HIS A 162 -3.94 -14.60 0.43
N LEU A 163 -2.67 -14.21 0.56
CA LEU A 163 -1.56 -14.92 -0.10
C LEU A 163 -1.47 -16.36 0.40
N LEU A 164 -1.53 -16.58 1.72
CA LEU A 164 -1.46 -17.93 2.30
C LEU A 164 -2.58 -18.85 1.83
N GLN A 165 -3.80 -18.33 1.66
CA GLN A 165 -4.91 -19.09 1.10
C GLN A 165 -4.65 -19.54 -0.34
N ARG A 166 -4.11 -18.64 -1.21
CA ARG A 166 -3.78 -18.97 -2.60
C ARG A 166 -2.65 -19.99 -2.70
N LEU A 167 -1.64 -19.84 -1.82
CA LEU A 167 -0.55 -20.82 -1.75
C LEU A 167 -1.05 -22.22 -1.39
N THR A 168 -2.01 -22.32 -0.46
CA THR A 168 -2.61 -23.61 -0.12
C THR A 168 -3.38 -24.20 -1.30
N ALA A 169 -4.17 -23.41 -2.02
CA ALA A 169 -4.84 -23.88 -3.22
C ALA A 169 -3.85 -24.32 -4.33
N MET A 170 -2.72 -23.61 -4.47
CA MET A 170 -1.66 -24.02 -5.41
C MET A 170 -1.02 -25.35 -5.01
N GLU A 171 -0.74 -25.56 -3.71
CA GLU A 171 -0.21 -26.83 -3.20
C GLU A 171 -1.17 -27.97 -3.52
N GLU A 172 -2.47 -27.80 -3.29
CA GLU A 172 -3.51 -28.79 -3.60
C GLU A 172 -3.53 -29.15 -5.09
N ILE A 173 -3.44 -28.17 -5.99
CA ILE A 173 -3.39 -28.39 -7.44
C ILE A 173 -2.11 -29.17 -7.83
N VAL A 174 -0.95 -28.75 -7.31
CA VAL A 174 0.35 -29.37 -7.61
C VAL A 174 0.37 -30.81 -7.10
N ASP A 175 -0.13 -31.07 -5.90
CA ASP A 175 -0.12 -32.40 -5.31
C ASP A 175 -1.10 -33.33 -6.04
N ALA A 176 -2.31 -32.88 -6.33
CA ALA A 176 -3.29 -33.66 -7.09
C ALA A 176 -2.77 -34.00 -8.50
N LEU A 177 -2.16 -33.03 -9.21
CA LEU A 177 -1.61 -33.30 -10.53
C LEU A 177 -0.40 -34.24 -10.46
N ASN A 178 0.48 -34.09 -9.47
CA ASN A 178 1.63 -34.98 -9.30
C ASN A 178 1.22 -36.45 -9.03
N GLU A 179 0.15 -36.68 -8.28
CA GLU A 179 -0.41 -38.01 -8.06
C GLU A 179 -1.07 -38.58 -9.32
N LEU A 180 -1.72 -37.74 -10.11
CA LEU A 180 -2.42 -38.15 -11.33
C LEU A 180 -1.48 -38.36 -12.53
N PHE A 181 -0.36 -37.64 -12.59
CA PHE A 181 0.52 -37.55 -13.75
C PHE A 181 1.01 -38.90 -14.29
N PRO A 182 1.45 -39.89 -13.46
CA PRO A 182 1.88 -41.20 -13.95
C PRO A 182 0.80 -41.95 -14.73
N SER A 183 -0.47 -41.85 -14.29
CA SER A 183 -1.59 -42.50 -14.99
C SER A 183 -1.94 -41.79 -16.29
N LEU A 184 -1.84 -40.46 -16.35
CA LEU A 184 -2.02 -39.69 -17.57
C LEU A 184 -0.94 -40.01 -18.61
N LEU A 185 0.30 -40.15 -18.15
CA LEU A 185 1.41 -40.54 -19.02
C LEU A 185 1.18 -41.92 -19.63
N GLN A 186 0.79 -42.90 -18.79
CA GLN A 186 0.48 -44.26 -19.28
C GLN A 186 -0.67 -44.24 -20.30
N ALA A 187 -1.79 -43.56 -19.99
CA ALA A 187 -2.93 -43.47 -20.90
C ALA A 187 -2.56 -42.78 -22.25
N HIS A 188 -1.67 -41.78 -22.22
CA HIS A 188 -1.17 -41.16 -23.42
C HIS A 188 -0.34 -42.12 -24.26
N MET A 189 0.57 -42.89 -23.64
CA MET A 189 1.38 -43.90 -24.31
C MET A 189 0.51 -44.99 -24.95
N ASP A 190 -0.50 -45.49 -24.21
CA ASP A 190 -1.42 -46.50 -24.74
C ASP A 190 -2.20 -45.98 -25.96
N LYS A 191 -2.65 -44.74 -25.95
CA LYS A 191 -3.32 -44.08 -27.05
C LYS A 191 -2.43 -43.91 -28.27
N VAL A 192 -1.17 -43.56 -28.09
CA VAL A 192 -0.18 -43.46 -29.19
C VAL A 192 0.10 -44.84 -29.78
N ASN A 193 0.29 -45.85 -28.91
CA ASN A 193 0.49 -47.23 -29.37
C ASN A 193 -0.67 -47.75 -30.20
N ALA A 194 -1.92 -47.52 -29.75
CA ALA A 194 -3.12 -47.95 -30.47
C ALA A 194 -3.20 -47.30 -31.87
N ARG A 195 -2.94 -46.00 -31.96
CA ARG A 195 -2.95 -45.26 -33.24
C ARG A 195 -1.85 -45.72 -34.19
N LEU A 196 -0.67 -46.03 -33.65
CA LEU A 196 0.43 -46.56 -34.45
C LEU A 196 0.11 -47.96 -34.99
N ALA A 197 -0.48 -48.84 -34.16
CA ALA A 197 -0.92 -50.18 -34.60
C ALA A 197 -1.97 -50.14 -35.72
N GLU A 198 -2.86 -49.13 -35.70
CA GLU A 198 -3.85 -48.91 -36.77
C GLU A 198 -3.20 -48.36 -38.05
N ALA A 199 -2.18 -47.49 -37.95
CA ALA A 199 -1.61 -46.80 -39.10
C ALA A 199 -0.53 -47.59 -39.86
N VAL A 200 0.23 -48.46 -39.18
CA VAL A 200 1.41 -49.14 -39.72
C VAL A 200 1.43 -50.59 -39.28
N GLY A 201 1.09 -51.51 -40.18
CA GLY A 201 0.91 -52.94 -39.90
C GLY A 201 2.14 -53.69 -39.35
N ASN A 202 3.36 -53.18 -39.39
CA ASN A 202 4.57 -53.71 -38.73
C ASN A 202 5.49 -52.56 -38.40
N ILE A 203 5.61 -52.24 -37.10
CA ILE A 203 6.48 -51.19 -36.61
C ILE A 203 7.77 -51.85 -36.06
N ASP A 204 8.91 -51.22 -36.39
CA ASP A 204 10.20 -51.56 -35.76
C ASP A 204 10.09 -51.17 -34.29
N ASN A 205 10.03 -52.18 -33.42
CA ASN A 205 9.89 -52.01 -31.94
C ASN A 205 11.03 -51.17 -31.33
N ASP A 206 12.25 -51.27 -31.83
CA ASP A 206 13.38 -50.54 -31.30
C ASP A 206 13.27 -49.03 -31.57
N ARG A 207 12.79 -48.65 -32.74
CA ARG A 207 12.55 -47.24 -33.10
C ARG A 207 11.40 -46.63 -32.29
N LEU A 208 10.37 -47.42 -32.06
CA LEU A 208 9.24 -46.99 -31.20
C LEU A 208 9.65 -46.77 -29.75
N GLN A 209 10.48 -47.66 -29.19
CA GLN A 209 10.99 -47.47 -27.83
C GLN A 209 11.87 -46.23 -27.71
N GLN A 210 12.68 -45.89 -28.70
CA GLN A 210 13.47 -44.66 -28.74
C GLN A 210 12.58 -43.41 -28.78
N GLU A 211 11.54 -43.38 -29.58
CA GLU A 211 10.62 -42.27 -29.64
C GLU A 211 9.86 -42.10 -28.31
N PHE A 212 9.46 -43.17 -27.64
CA PHE A 212 8.86 -43.13 -26.32
C PHE A 212 9.83 -42.61 -25.25
N ALA A 213 11.10 -43.05 -25.26
CA ALA A 213 12.07 -42.52 -24.34
C ALA A 213 12.28 -41.02 -24.48
N LEU A 214 12.35 -40.53 -25.74
CA LEU A 214 12.42 -39.08 -26.03
C LEU A 214 11.14 -38.33 -25.60
N PHE A 215 9.97 -38.94 -25.78
CA PHE A 215 8.69 -38.37 -25.37
C PHE A 215 8.62 -38.25 -23.83
N ILE A 216 8.97 -39.31 -23.09
CA ILE A 216 9.01 -39.31 -21.62
C ILE A 216 9.95 -38.21 -21.12
N GLN A 217 11.14 -38.10 -21.70
CA GLN A 217 12.09 -37.05 -21.33
C GLN A 217 11.56 -35.63 -21.59
N LYS A 218 10.86 -35.42 -22.72
CA LYS A 218 10.25 -34.11 -23.03
C LYS A 218 9.05 -33.78 -22.17
N SER A 219 8.35 -34.80 -21.68
CA SER A 219 7.13 -34.68 -20.85
C SER A 219 7.43 -34.72 -19.35
N ASP A 220 8.69 -34.88 -18.96
CA ASP A 220 9.09 -34.90 -17.56
C ASP A 220 8.79 -33.55 -16.92
N VAL A 221 8.01 -33.58 -15.85
CA VAL A 221 7.53 -32.40 -15.10
C VAL A 221 7.96 -32.44 -13.62
N ASP A 222 8.76 -33.40 -13.22
CA ASP A 222 9.18 -33.57 -11.82
C ASP A 222 9.98 -32.37 -11.32
N GLU A 223 10.79 -31.75 -12.19
CA GLU A 223 11.55 -30.55 -11.88
C GLU A 223 10.60 -29.37 -11.64
N GLU A 224 9.59 -29.17 -12.48
CA GLU A 224 8.58 -28.12 -12.35
C GLU A 224 7.79 -28.28 -11.06
N PHE A 225 7.37 -29.48 -10.70
CA PHE A 225 6.71 -29.76 -9.42
C PHE A 225 7.59 -29.41 -8.22
N SER A 226 8.85 -29.84 -8.25
CA SER A 226 9.82 -29.55 -7.20
C SER A 226 10.06 -28.05 -7.03
N ARG A 227 10.24 -27.33 -8.15
CA ARG A 227 10.44 -25.87 -8.16
C ARG A 227 9.20 -25.12 -7.69
N LEU A 228 8.00 -25.51 -8.14
CA LEU A 228 6.74 -24.93 -7.67
C LEU A 228 6.61 -25.05 -6.16
N ARG A 229 6.82 -26.24 -5.57
CA ARG A 229 6.80 -26.47 -4.12
C ARG A 229 7.83 -25.62 -3.38
N THR A 230 9.04 -25.52 -3.92
CA THR A 230 10.12 -24.71 -3.34
C THR A 230 9.75 -23.24 -3.31
N HIS A 231 9.25 -22.70 -4.42
CA HIS A 231 8.83 -21.28 -4.51
C HIS A 231 7.62 -20.99 -3.62
N ILE A 232 6.62 -21.88 -3.58
CA ILE A 232 5.45 -21.76 -2.69
C ILE A 232 5.90 -21.70 -1.22
N SER A 233 6.82 -22.59 -0.81
CA SER A 233 7.33 -22.59 0.56
C SER A 233 8.11 -21.32 0.89
N GLU A 234 8.89 -20.79 -0.05
CA GLU A 234 9.66 -19.55 0.14
C GLU A 234 8.74 -18.33 0.22
N VAL A 235 7.68 -18.23 -0.62
CA VAL A 235 6.64 -17.18 -0.49
C VAL A 235 6.02 -17.25 0.90
N ARG A 236 5.62 -18.45 1.36
CA ARG A 236 5.03 -18.67 2.69
C ARG A 236 5.99 -18.22 3.80
N ARG A 237 7.28 -18.49 3.66
CA ARG A 237 8.32 -18.07 4.60
C ARG A 237 8.43 -16.54 4.67
N ILE A 238 8.49 -15.86 3.52
CA ILE A 238 8.60 -14.39 3.45
C ILE A 238 7.39 -13.72 4.08
N VAL A 239 6.17 -14.19 3.77
CA VAL A 239 4.92 -13.64 4.35
C VAL A 239 4.91 -13.74 5.87
N ASN A 240 5.42 -14.85 6.43
CA ASN A 240 5.45 -15.07 7.87
C ASN A 240 6.59 -14.32 8.58
N GLU A 241 7.76 -14.15 7.93
CA GLU A 241 8.93 -13.54 8.57
C GLU A 241 9.02 -12.03 8.37
N GLY A 242 8.52 -11.50 7.26
CA GLY A 242 8.41 -10.06 6.97
C GLY A 242 9.73 -9.28 7.01
N LYS A 243 10.88 -9.93 6.79
CA LYS A 243 12.20 -9.28 6.90
C LYS A 243 12.64 -8.63 5.60
N GLY A 244 13.04 -7.38 5.68
CA GLY A 244 13.59 -6.64 4.55
C GLY A 244 12.52 -6.22 3.53
N SER A 245 12.91 -5.99 2.27
CA SER A 245 11.99 -5.63 1.19
C SER A 245 11.16 -6.84 0.73
N ALA A 246 10.15 -7.21 1.51
CA ALA A 246 9.30 -8.37 1.24
C ALA A 246 8.64 -8.28 -0.15
N GLY A 247 8.08 -7.12 -0.52
CA GLY A 247 7.38 -6.93 -1.79
C GLY A 247 8.22 -7.25 -3.03
N LYS A 248 9.50 -6.81 -3.08
CA LYS A 248 10.38 -7.11 -4.23
C LYS A 248 10.71 -8.59 -4.36
N ARG A 249 10.94 -9.27 -3.20
CA ARG A 249 11.25 -10.69 -3.18
C ARG A 249 10.02 -11.51 -3.59
N LEU A 250 8.84 -11.11 -3.12
CA LEU A 250 7.58 -11.74 -3.51
C LEU A 250 7.30 -11.54 -5.00
N ASP A 251 7.50 -10.35 -5.56
CA ASP A 251 7.31 -10.09 -6.99
C ASP A 251 8.22 -10.99 -7.85
N PHE A 252 9.48 -11.15 -7.47
CA PHE A 252 10.39 -12.08 -8.13
C PHE A 252 9.86 -13.54 -8.06
N LEU A 253 9.39 -13.98 -6.90
CA LEU A 253 8.84 -15.34 -6.76
C LEU A 253 7.55 -15.54 -7.55
N MET A 254 6.72 -14.50 -7.73
CA MET A 254 5.55 -14.58 -8.64
C MET A 254 5.98 -14.80 -10.09
N GLN A 255 7.08 -14.20 -10.52
CA GLN A 255 7.63 -14.41 -11.87
C GLN A 255 8.16 -15.84 -12.03
N GLU A 256 8.88 -16.37 -11.04
CA GLU A 256 9.37 -17.76 -11.08
C GLU A 256 8.20 -18.76 -11.06
N LEU A 257 7.22 -18.59 -10.17
CA LEU A 257 6.02 -19.42 -10.14
C LEU A 257 5.29 -19.42 -11.51
N ASN A 258 5.17 -18.25 -12.12
CA ASN A 258 4.53 -18.14 -13.45
C ASN A 258 5.36 -18.85 -14.54
N ARG A 259 6.69 -18.80 -14.45
CA ARG A 259 7.59 -19.51 -15.36
C ARG A 259 7.38 -21.02 -15.24
N GLU A 260 7.39 -21.56 -14.02
CA GLU A 260 7.21 -23.01 -13.80
C GLU A 260 5.79 -23.46 -14.24
N ALA A 261 4.74 -22.66 -13.96
CA ALA A 261 3.39 -22.94 -14.44
C ALA A 261 3.29 -22.93 -15.98
N ASN A 262 4.02 -22.04 -16.66
CA ASN A 262 4.09 -22.00 -18.12
C ASN A 262 4.79 -23.23 -18.69
N THR A 263 5.92 -23.65 -18.09
CA THR A 263 6.67 -24.84 -18.50
C THR A 263 5.82 -26.09 -18.33
N LEU A 264 5.12 -26.22 -17.19
CA LEU A 264 4.16 -27.29 -16.93
C LEU A 264 3.08 -27.35 -18.01
N GLY A 265 2.50 -26.19 -18.40
CA GLY A 265 1.52 -26.11 -19.47
C GLY A 265 2.08 -26.46 -20.85
N SER A 266 3.34 -26.13 -21.13
CA SER A 266 3.99 -26.45 -22.43
C SER A 266 4.35 -27.93 -22.55
N LYS A 267 4.57 -28.62 -21.42
CA LYS A 267 4.80 -30.06 -21.34
C LYS A 267 3.53 -30.89 -21.14
N ALA A 268 2.35 -30.25 -21.21
CA ALA A 268 1.06 -30.90 -20.97
C ALA A 268 0.78 -32.04 -21.95
N ILE A 269 0.59 -33.23 -21.43
CA ILE A 269 0.26 -34.44 -22.18
C ILE A 269 -1.24 -34.75 -22.20
N ALA A 270 -2.01 -34.09 -21.33
CA ALA A 270 -3.44 -34.28 -21.15
C ALA A 270 -4.13 -32.95 -20.80
N ALA A 271 -5.45 -32.91 -20.94
CA ALA A 271 -6.24 -31.72 -20.64
C ALA A 271 -6.14 -31.29 -19.18
N GLU A 272 -6.03 -32.24 -18.28
CA GLU A 272 -5.85 -32.02 -16.83
C GLU A 272 -4.59 -31.22 -16.51
N CYS A 273 -3.47 -31.50 -17.21
CA CYS A 273 -2.23 -30.75 -17.07
C CYS A 273 -2.40 -29.29 -17.53
N THR A 274 -3.11 -29.10 -18.66
CA THR A 274 -3.39 -27.76 -19.18
C THR A 274 -4.28 -26.98 -18.23
N GLN A 275 -5.34 -27.61 -17.70
CA GLN A 275 -6.26 -27.01 -16.75
C GLN A 275 -5.53 -26.59 -15.47
N ALA A 276 -4.71 -27.47 -14.89
CA ALA A 276 -3.92 -27.16 -13.70
C ALA A 276 -2.96 -25.98 -13.95
N SER A 277 -2.29 -25.93 -15.10
CA SER A 277 -1.43 -24.80 -15.47
C SER A 277 -2.21 -23.49 -15.54
N VAL A 278 -3.43 -23.49 -16.10
CA VAL A 278 -4.29 -22.29 -16.17
C VAL A 278 -4.73 -21.85 -14.79
N GLU A 279 -5.16 -22.77 -13.93
CA GLU A 279 -5.57 -22.48 -12.57
C GLU A 279 -4.42 -21.92 -11.72
N LEU A 280 -3.22 -22.50 -11.82
CA LEU A 280 -2.03 -21.99 -11.17
C LEU A 280 -1.72 -20.55 -11.62
N LYS A 281 -1.79 -20.24 -12.91
CA LYS A 281 -1.57 -18.89 -13.43
C LYS A 281 -2.58 -17.88 -12.91
N VAL A 282 -3.85 -18.26 -12.81
CA VAL A 282 -4.90 -17.40 -12.23
C VAL A 282 -4.57 -17.07 -10.76
N LEU A 283 -4.20 -18.06 -9.97
CA LEU A 283 -3.82 -17.85 -8.57
C LEU A 283 -2.56 -16.99 -8.43
N ILE A 284 -1.57 -17.20 -9.30
CA ILE A 284 -0.32 -16.42 -9.33
C ILE A 284 -0.62 -14.95 -9.66
N GLU A 285 -1.45 -14.67 -10.66
CA GLU A 285 -1.78 -13.29 -11.02
C GLU A 285 -2.58 -12.59 -9.91
N GLN A 286 -3.54 -13.28 -9.29
CA GLN A 286 -4.23 -12.75 -8.10
C GLN A 286 -3.26 -12.41 -6.97
N MET A 287 -2.26 -13.25 -6.70
CA MET A 287 -1.23 -12.96 -5.71
C MET A 287 -0.35 -11.79 -6.13
N ARG A 288 0.05 -11.71 -7.39
CA ARG A 288 0.90 -10.65 -7.93
C ARG A 288 0.28 -9.27 -7.77
N GLU A 289 -1.02 -9.13 -8.02
CA GLU A 289 -1.75 -7.88 -7.77
C GLU A 289 -1.67 -7.45 -6.30
N GLN A 290 -1.80 -8.40 -5.37
CA GLN A 290 -1.71 -8.10 -3.93
C GLN A 290 -0.26 -7.78 -3.49
N VAL A 291 0.72 -8.47 -4.06
CA VAL A 291 2.15 -8.29 -3.77
C VAL A 291 2.62 -6.87 -4.11
N GLN A 292 2.03 -6.23 -5.14
CA GLN A 292 2.33 -4.84 -5.48
C GLN A 292 2.05 -3.85 -4.34
N ASN A 293 1.18 -4.21 -3.41
CA ASN A 293 0.82 -3.37 -2.26
C ASN A 293 1.55 -3.77 -0.97
N ILE A 294 2.56 -4.66 -1.03
CA ILE A 294 3.31 -5.16 0.13
C ILE A 294 4.68 -4.50 0.21
N GLU A 295 5.00 -4.04 1.43
CA GLU A 295 6.32 -3.56 1.81
C GLU A 295 7.13 -4.61 2.57
#